data_3f6ea873a113a8342d2baca7fefc7b15
#
_entry.id   3f6ea873a113a8342d2baca7fefc7b15
#
_cell.length_a   1.000
_cell.length_b   1.000
_cell.length_c   1.000
_cell.angle_alpha   90.00
_cell.angle_beta   90.00
_cell.angle_gamma   90.00
#
_symmetry.space_group_name_H-M   'P 1'
#
loop_
_entity.id
_entity.type
_entity.pdbx_description
1 polymer ?
#
loop_
_entity_poly.entity_id
_entity_poly.type
_entity_poly.pdbx_seq_one_letter_code
_entity_poly.pdbx_strand_id
1 'polypeptide(L)'
;MAKADLDGAVLVHQATFVRQQNSKDWLQCNLSASPRFLNFVAESEGEIVGYIIWVQKSGFRSEAVLELEQLAVLPSAQGKGLGKKLILDSLPQVKQKLAEQGSTLKHVLVTTRADNFAQKLYQSTLGAEVETTISNLYSADEVLMIARNVGERI
;
A
#
# COMPACT_ATOMS: atom_id res chain seq x y z
N MET A 1 9.18 0.49 -7.80
CA MET A 1 9.58 -0.92 -8.06
C MET A 1 9.90 -1.08 -9.52
N ALA A 2 11.07 -1.59 -9.81
CA ALA A 2 11.47 -1.93 -11.16
C ALA A 2 11.35 -3.45 -11.37
N LYS A 3 11.42 -3.89 -12.63
CA LYS A 3 11.35 -5.32 -12.96
C LYS A 3 12.44 -6.13 -12.25
N ALA A 4 13.62 -5.54 -12.05
CA ALA A 4 14.72 -6.18 -11.34
C ALA A 4 14.43 -6.42 -9.84
N ASP A 5 13.47 -5.71 -9.26
CA ASP A 5 13.10 -5.85 -7.85
C ASP A 5 12.08 -6.97 -7.61
N LEU A 6 11.51 -7.52 -8.68
CA LEU A 6 10.36 -8.42 -8.60
C LEU A 6 10.66 -9.67 -7.76
N ASP A 7 11.80 -10.32 -7.99
CA ASP A 7 12.13 -11.55 -7.27
C ASP A 7 12.29 -11.30 -5.77
N GLY A 8 12.89 -10.18 -5.39
CA GLY A 8 13.00 -9.77 -4.00
C GLY A 8 11.65 -9.47 -3.37
N ALA A 9 10.79 -8.77 -4.10
CA ALA A 9 9.43 -8.46 -3.63
C ALA A 9 8.57 -9.74 -3.48
N VAL A 10 8.77 -10.73 -4.35
CA VAL A 10 8.11 -12.04 -4.24
C VAL A 10 8.44 -12.71 -2.92
N LEU A 11 9.71 -12.69 -2.50
CA LEU A 11 10.12 -13.26 -1.21
C LEU A 11 9.46 -12.54 -0.03
N VAL A 12 9.33 -11.22 -0.11
CA VAL A 12 8.61 -10.44 0.92
C VAL A 12 7.14 -10.85 0.97
N HIS A 13 6.48 -10.96 -0.17
CA HIS A 13 5.08 -11.37 -0.24
C HIS A 13 4.87 -12.76 0.36
N GLN A 14 5.69 -13.72 -0.01
CA GLN A 14 5.61 -15.09 0.50
C GLN A 14 5.80 -15.16 2.02
N ALA A 15 6.69 -14.33 2.56
CA ALA A 15 6.98 -14.32 4.00
C ALA A 15 5.89 -13.61 4.83
N THR A 16 5.15 -12.69 4.22
CA THR A 16 4.17 -11.84 4.95
C THR A 16 2.73 -12.26 4.73
N PHE A 17 2.37 -12.65 3.53
CA PHE A 17 0.99 -13.01 3.17
C PHE A 17 0.87 -14.52 2.95
N VAL A 18 1.06 -15.26 4.04
CA VAL A 18 1.16 -16.74 4.01
C VAL A 18 -0.13 -17.44 3.54
N ARG A 19 -1.26 -16.74 3.56
CA ARG A 19 -2.54 -17.27 3.08
C ARG A 19 -2.80 -16.97 1.60
N GLN A 20 -1.95 -16.13 0.98
CA GLN A 20 -2.07 -15.76 -0.42
C GLN A 20 -1.21 -16.68 -1.29
N GLN A 21 -1.58 -16.79 -2.55
CA GLN A 21 -0.95 -17.70 -3.51
C GLN A 21 -0.43 -16.91 -4.71
N ASN A 22 0.38 -17.57 -5.53
CA ASN A 22 0.86 -17.05 -6.82
C ASN A 22 1.51 -15.67 -6.68
N SER A 23 2.45 -15.56 -5.74
CA SER A 23 3.10 -14.28 -5.40
C SER A 23 3.70 -13.59 -6.61
N LYS A 24 4.36 -14.32 -7.50
CA LYS A 24 4.99 -13.74 -8.69
C LYS A 24 3.97 -13.17 -9.65
N ASP A 25 2.90 -13.91 -9.93
CA ASP A 25 1.84 -13.44 -10.83
C ASP A 25 1.14 -12.21 -10.25
N TRP A 26 0.86 -12.23 -8.96
CA TRP A 26 0.25 -11.10 -8.26
C TRP A 26 1.08 -9.82 -8.41
N LEU A 27 2.36 -9.90 -8.07
CA LEU A 27 3.24 -8.74 -8.12
C LEU A 27 3.53 -8.31 -9.56
N GLN A 28 3.68 -9.27 -10.48
CA GLN A 28 3.89 -8.99 -11.90
C GLN A 28 2.69 -8.24 -12.49
N CYS A 29 1.48 -8.68 -12.20
CA CYS A 29 0.25 -8.00 -12.65
C CYS A 29 0.19 -6.57 -12.12
N ASN A 30 0.48 -6.37 -10.85
CA ASN A 30 0.44 -5.05 -10.23
C ASN A 30 1.51 -4.13 -10.83
N LEU A 31 2.70 -4.66 -11.08
CA LEU A 31 3.78 -3.88 -11.69
C LEU A 31 3.45 -3.48 -13.14
N SER A 32 2.79 -4.36 -13.88
CA SER A 32 2.41 -4.13 -15.28
C SER A 32 1.23 -3.17 -15.44
N ALA A 33 0.52 -2.87 -14.38
CA ALA A 33 -0.70 -2.06 -14.41
C ALA A 33 -0.45 -0.57 -14.13
N SER A 34 0.79 -0.11 -14.29
CA SER A 34 1.09 1.33 -14.19
C SER A 34 0.41 2.08 -15.35
N PRO A 35 -0.12 3.31 -15.14
CA PRO A 35 -0.02 4.13 -13.93
C PRO A 35 -1.16 3.95 -12.92
N ARG A 36 -2.08 3.03 -13.15
CA ARG A 36 -3.16 2.76 -12.18
C ARG A 36 -2.59 2.24 -10.86
N PHE A 37 -1.62 1.33 -10.95
CA PHE A 37 -0.88 0.80 -9.80
C PHE A 37 0.48 1.49 -9.70
N LEU A 38 0.84 1.92 -8.49
CA LEU A 38 2.13 2.51 -8.19
C LEU A 38 2.80 1.66 -7.11
N ASN A 39 3.96 1.10 -7.44
CA ASN A 39 4.65 0.10 -6.63
C ASN A 39 6.02 0.64 -6.21
N PHE A 40 6.32 0.55 -4.92
CA PHE A 40 7.60 1.01 -4.35
C PHE A 40 8.20 -0.08 -3.49
N VAL A 41 9.52 -0.14 -3.43
CA VAL A 41 10.24 -1.10 -2.59
C VAL A 41 11.12 -0.39 -1.58
N ALA A 42 11.36 -1.07 -0.46
CA ALA A 42 12.40 -0.71 0.49
C ALA A 42 13.57 -1.67 0.31
N GLU A 43 14.76 -1.12 0.14
CA GLU A 43 16.00 -1.88 -0.03
C GLU A 43 16.94 -1.59 1.14
N SER A 44 17.56 -2.62 1.66
CA SER A 44 18.56 -2.53 2.72
C SER A 44 19.71 -3.47 2.39
N GLU A 45 20.93 -2.93 2.35
CA GLU A 45 22.13 -3.70 2.06
C GLU A 45 22.04 -4.56 0.78
N GLY A 46 21.43 -4.01 -0.26
CA GLY A 46 21.28 -4.67 -1.55
C GLY A 46 20.13 -5.67 -1.62
N GLU A 47 19.32 -5.82 -0.57
CA GLU A 47 18.19 -6.74 -0.53
C GLU A 47 16.87 -5.99 -0.39
N ILE A 48 15.82 -6.48 -1.07
CA ILE A 48 14.47 -5.97 -0.91
C ILE A 48 13.91 -6.49 0.43
N VAL A 49 13.55 -5.57 1.31
CA VAL A 49 13.05 -5.91 2.66
C VAL A 49 11.59 -5.53 2.87
N GLY A 50 11.00 -4.80 1.93
CA GLY A 50 9.60 -4.43 2.00
C GLY A 50 9.11 -3.82 0.71
N TYR A 51 7.78 -3.65 0.60
CA TYR A 51 7.16 -2.96 -0.52
C TYR A 51 5.83 -2.33 -0.12
N ILE A 52 5.37 -1.39 -0.92
CA ILE A 52 4.04 -0.80 -0.80
C ILE A 52 3.43 -0.68 -2.20
N ILE A 53 2.15 -0.96 -2.30
CA ILE A 53 1.38 -0.89 -3.53
C ILE A 53 0.20 0.05 -3.30
N TRP A 54 0.09 1.07 -4.17
CA TRP A 54 -1.03 1.98 -4.23
C TRP A 54 -1.82 1.72 -5.50
N VAL A 55 -3.15 1.75 -5.44
CA VAL A 55 -3.99 1.57 -6.61
C VAL A 55 -5.04 2.67 -6.70
N GLN A 56 -5.22 3.23 -7.90
CA GLN A 56 -6.26 4.21 -8.17
C GLN A 56 -7.60 3.52 -8.36
N LYS A 57 -8.61 3.96 -7.63
CA LYS A 57 -9.94 3.34 -7.60
C LYS A 57 -10.89 4.02 -8.57
N SER A 58 -11.69 3.19 -9.24
CA SER A 58 -12.90 3.62 -9.98
C SER A 58 -12.64 4.64 -11.09
N GLY A 59 -11.51 4.50 -11.78
CA GLY A 59 -11.15 5.32 -12.93
C GLY A 59 -10.17 6.42 -12.61
N PHE A 60 -9.63 7.03 -13.65
CA PHE A 60 -8.77 8.21 -13.56
C PHE A 60 -9.65 9.44 -13.39
N ARG A 61 -9.49 10.18 -12.31
CA ARG A 61 -10.33 11.31 -11.94
C ARG A 61 -9.49 12.52 -11.59
N SER A 62 -10.04 13.72 -11.75
CA SER A 62 -9.36 14.96 -11.34
C SER A 62 -9.11 14.97 -9.83
N GLU A 63 -10.03 14.42 -9.03
CA GLU A 63 -9.84 14.17 -7.61
C GLU A 63 -9.78 12.65 -7.40
N ALA A 64 -8.58 12.12 -7.27
CA ALA A 64 -8.33 10.69 -7.23
C ALA A 64 -8.58 10.10 -5.83
N VAL A 65 -9.15 8.92 -5.80
CA VAL A 65 -9.21 8.08 -4.60
C VAL A 65 -8.30 6.89 -4.81
N LEU A 66 -7.34 6.72 -3.92
CA LEU A 66 -6.41 5.59 -3.96
C LEU A 66 -6.67 4.64 -2.81
N GLU A 67 -6.37 3.37 -3.04
CA GLU A 67 -6.29 2.38 -1.98
C GLU A 67 -4.81 2.05 -1.73
N LEU A 68 -4.43 2.01 -0.47
CA LEU A 68 -3.19 1.36 -0.06
C LEU A 68 -3.46 -0.15 -0.12
N GLU A 69 -3.11 -0.75 -1.26
CA GLU A 69 -3.48 -2.14 -1.58
C GLU A 69 -2.74 -3.15 -0.72
N GLN A 70 -1.42 -2.99 -0.62
CA GLN A 70 -0.58 -3.83 0.22
C GLN A 70 0.59 -3.05 0.78
N LEU A 71 0.95 -3.38 2.01
CA LEU A 71 2.15 -2.91 2.69
C LEU A 71 2.78 -4.14 3.36
N ALA A 72 4.01 -4.43 3.01
CA ALA A 72 4.70 -5.61 3.51
C ALA A 72 6.14 -5.29 3.88
N VAL A 73 6.57 -5.80 5.03
CA VAL A 73 7.96 -5.73 5.51
C VAL A 73 8.35 -7.13 5.96
N LEU A 74 9.51 -7.61 5.52
CA LEU A 74 10.03 -8.91 5.96
C LEU A 74 10.00 -9.01 7.49
N PRO A 75 9.61 -10.16 8.05
CA PRO A 75 9.59 -10.34 9.51
C PRO A 75 10.90 -9.96 10.19
N SER A 76 12.05 -10.29 9.57
CA SER A 76 13.38 -9.94 10.08
C SER A 76 13.70 -8.45 10.09
N ALA A 77 12.95 -7.65 9.31
CA ALA A 77 13.14 -6.21 9.18
C ALA A 77 12.04 -5.40 9.88
N GLN A 78 11.06 -6.04 10.50
CA GLN A 78 10.01 -5.38 11.26
C GLN A 78 10.52 -4.75 12.55
N GLY A 79 9.77 -3.80 13.09
CA GLY A 79 10.13 -3.10 14.33
C GLY A 79 11.16 -1.99 14.17
N LYS A 80 11.50 -1.62 12.94
CA LYS A 80 12.49 -0.58 12.61
C LYS A 80 11.88 0.64 11.93
N GLY A 81 10.55 0.73 11.88
CA GLY A 81 9.85 1.85 11.26
C GLY A 81 9.79 1.82 9.73
N LEU A 82 10.10 0.70 9.09
CA LEU A 82 10.10 0.59 7.62
C LEU A 82 8.71 0.74 7.00
N GLY A 83 7.68 0.21 7.63
CA GLY A 83 6.31 0.38 7.17
C GLY A 83 5.89 1.84 7.14
N LYS A 84 6.18 2.56 8.21
CA LYS A 84 5.96 4.01 8.29
C LYS A 84 6.73 4.75 7.21
N LYS A 85 7.99 4.39 7.02
CA LYS A 85 8.86 5.01 6.02
C LYS A 85 8.34 4.76 4.60
N LEU A 86 7.90 3.54 4.30
CA LEU A 86 7.31 3.22 3.00
C LEU A 86 6.09 4.10 2.70
N ILE A 87 5.21 4.31 3.67
CA ILE A 87 4.04 5.18 3.51
C ILE A 87 4.49 6.62 3.30
N LEU A 88 5.29 7.16 4.20
CA LEU A 88 5.66 8.59 4.21
C LEU A 88 6.54 8.98 3.03
N ASP A 89 7.43 8.10 2.57
CA ASP A 89 8.35 8.39 1.47
C ASP A 89 7.68 8.15 0.10
N SER A 90 6.74 7.21 -0.01
CA SER A 90 6.04 6.96 -1.27
C SER A 90 4.93 7.97 -1.54
N LEU A 91 4.26 8.48 -0.50
CA LEU A 91 3.11 9.36 -0.66
C LEU A 91 3.40 10.63 -1.48
N PRO A 92 4.50 11.36 -1.26
CA PRO A 92 4.84 12.50 -2.12
C PRO A 92 5.05 12.11 -3.57
N GLN A 93 5.64 10.95 -3.83
CA GLN A 93 5.85 10.44 -5.18
C GLN A 93 4.52 10.06 -5.87
N VAL A 94 3.59 9.48 -5.10
CA VAL A 94 2.23 9.20 -5.57
C VAL A 94 1.54 10.50 -5.96
N LYS A 95 1.61 11.51 -5.11
CA LYS A 95 1.01 12.84 -5.39
C LYS A 95 1.61 13.46 -6.65
N GLN A 96 2.92 13.33 -6.84
CA GLN A 96 3.59 13.85 -8.02
C GLN A 96 3.13 13.12 -9.30
N LYS A 97 3.01 11.79 -9.26
CA LYS A 97 2.52 11.00 -10.38
C LYS A 97 1.08 11.38 -10.75
N LEU A 98 0.23 11.61 -9.76
CA LEU A 98 -1.13 12.08 -10.00
C LEU A 98 -1.13 13.47 -10.62
N ALA A 99 -0.28 14.38 -10.15
CA ALA A 99 -0.17 15.73 -10.70
C ALA A 99 0.27 15.72 -12.16
N GLU A 100 1.17 14.81 -12.55
CA GLU A 100 1.58 14.63 -13.94
C GLU A 100 0.41 14.23 -14.84
N GLN A 101 -0.63 13.62 -14.28
CA GLN A 101 -1.86 13.22 -14.99
C GLN A 101 -3.00 14.22 -14.84
N GLY A 102 -2.74 15.40 -14.24
CA GLY A 102 -3.75 16.40 -13.99
C GLY A 102 -4.69 16.09 -12.84
N SER A 103 -4.27 15.22 -11.91
CA SER A 103 -5.08 14.78 -10.77
C SER A 103 -4.50 15.26 -9.44
N THR A 104 -5.37 15.39 -8.45
CA THR A 104 -4.99 15.58 -7.05
C THR A 104 -5.52 14.41 -6.22
N LEU A 105 -4.78 14.04 -5.19
CA LEU A 105 -5.18 12.97 -4.28
C LEU A 105 -6.24 13.50 -3.31
N LYS A 106 -7.43 12.89 -3.33
CA LYS A 106 -8.53 13.27 -2.43
C LYS A 106 -8.53 12.42 -1.17
N HIS A 107 -8.74 11.12 -1.33
CA HIS A 107 -8.86 10.18 -0.20
C HIS A 107 -7.97 8.96 -0.42
N VAL A 108 -7.60 8.34 0.70
CA VAL A 108 -6.93 7.03 0.70
C VAL A 108 -7.79 6.04 1.48
N LEU A 109 -8.07 4.91 0.86
CA LEU A 109 -8.74 3.77 1.48
C LEU A 109 -7.69 2.73 1.87
N VAL A 110 -7.94 2.02 2.95
CA VAL A 110 -7.16 0.82 3.31
C VAL A 110 -8.07 -0.17 4.01
N THR A 111 -7.96 -1.43 3.62
CA THR A 111 -8.69 -2.53 4.25
C THR A 111 -7.67 -3.39 5.01
N THR A 112 -7.94 -3.65 6.27
CA THR A 112 -7.07 -4.46 7.12
C THR A 112 -7.90 -5.27 8.12
N ARG A 113 -7.35 -6.37 8.64
CA ARG A 113 -8.05 -7.18 9.64
C ARG A 113 -8.42 -6.33 10.85
N ALA A 114 -9.60 -6.59 11.39
CA ALA A 114 -10.11 -5.85 12.54
C ALA A 114 -9.22 -5.98 13.78
N ASP A 115 -8.45 -7.08 13.89
CA ASP A 115 -7.52 -7.35 14.98
C ASP A 115 -6.06 -6.95 14.67
N ASN A 116 -5.81 -6.25 13.56
CA ASN A 116 -4.47 -5.91 13.11
C ASN A 116 -3.99 -4.59 13.72
N PHE A 117 -2.79 -4.59 14.27
CA PHE A 117 -2.12 -3.39 14.80
C PHE A 117 -1.79 -2.35 13.73
N ALA A 118 -1.80 -2.73 12.45
CA ALA A 118 -1.56 -1.81 11.33
C ALA A 118 -2.56 -0.64 11.29
N GLN A 119 -3.73 -0.79 11.90
CA GLN A 119 -4.69 0.31 12.04
C GLN A 119 -4.07 1.56 12.68
N LYS A 120 -3.24 1.37 13.72
CA LYS A 120 -2.54 2.47 14.39
C LYS A 120 -1.54 3.15 13.45
N LEU A 121 -0.87 2.37 12.62
CA LEU A 121 0.06 2.90 11.62
C LEU A 121 -0.69 3.79 10.61
N TYR A 122 -1.81 3.34 10.10
CA TYR A 122 -2.61 4.11 9.15
C TYR A 122 -3.23 5.35 9.77
N GLN A 123 -3.64 5.28 11.03
CA GLN A 123 -4.10 6.45 11.77
C GLN A 123 -2.99 7.50 11.92
N SER A 124 -1.81 7.08 12.33
CA SER A 124 -0.70 8.01 12.61
C SER A 124 -0.06 8.59 11.36
N THR A 125 -0.01 7.83 10.25
CA THR A 125 0.65 8.27 9.01
C THR A 125 -0.27 9.00 8.05
N LEU A 126 -1.50 8.51 7.90
CA LEU A 126 -2.47 9.01 6.92
C LEU A 126 -3.62 9.79 7.55
N GLY A 127 -3.82 9.65 8.86
CA GLY A 127 -5.02 10.15 9.52
C GLY A 127 -6.26 9.32 9.17
N ALA A 128 -6.05 8.06 8.82
CA ALA A 128 -7.15 7.16 8.46
C ALA A 128 -8.00 6.80 9.68
N GLU A 129 -9.30 6.72 9.49
CA GLU A 129 -10.26 6.33 10.51
C GLU A 129 -11.08 5.15 10.01
N VAL A 130 -11.59 4.32 10.94
CA VAL A 130 -12.46 3.20 10.57
C VAL A 130 -13.80 3.76 10.08
N GLU A 131 -14.15 3.44 8.84
CA GLU A 131 -15.44 3.80 8.25
C GLU A 131 -16.47 2.73 8.54
N THR A 132 -16.10 1.46 8.37
CA THR A 132 -17.00 0.34 8.58
C THR A 132 -16.23 -0.95 8.81
N THR A 133 -16.93 -1.95 9.35
CA THR A 133 -16.42 -3.31 9.48
C THR A 133 -17.14 -4.21 8.48
N ILE A 134 -16.39 -5.00 7.74
CA ILE A 134 -16.92 -5.98 6.80
C ILE A 134 -16.77 -7.35 7.44
N SER A 135 -17.92 -7.95 7.78
CA SER A 135 -17.95 -9.24 8.45
C SER A 135 -17.41 -10.33 7.53
N ASN A 136 -16.42 -11.06 8.02
CA ASN A 136 -15.94 -12.29 7.42
C ASN A 136 -15.54 -12.15 5.94
N LEU A 137 -14.87 -11.04 5.60
CA LEU A 137 -14.52 -10.75 4.20
C LEU A 137 -13.54 -11.77 3.63
N TYR A 138 -12.56 -12.18 4.43
CA TYR A 138 -11.61 -13.24 4.09
C TYR A 138 -11.66 -14.30 5.18
N SER A 139 -10.61 -14.44 5.98
CA SER A 139 -10.55 -15.41 7.09
C SER A 139 -11.02 -14.83 8.43
N ALA A 140 -11.32 -13.52 8.48
CA ALA A 140 -11.77 -12.80 9.67
C ALA A 140 -12.48 -11.52 9.24
N ASP A 141 -13.01 -10.78 10.22
CA ASP A 141 -13.57 -9.45 9.96
C ASP A 141 -12.47 -8.49 9.51
N GLU A 142 -12.81 -7.64 8.54
CA GLU A 142 -11.94 -6.59 8.02
C GLU A 142 -12.54 -5.23 8.33
N VAL A 143 -11.71 -4.25 8.65
CA VAL A 143 -12.15 -2.86 8.71
C VAL A 143 -11.75 -2.15 7.43
N LEU A 144 -12.66 -1.34 6.90
CA LEU A 144 -12.37 -0.39 5.85
C LEU A 144 -12.07 0.94 6.53
N MET A 145 -10.84 1.41 6.34
CA MET A 145 -10.40 2.70 6.86
C MET A 145 -10.33 3.72 5.73
N ILE A 146 -10.57 4.98 6.06
CA ILE A 146 -10.47 6.08 5.10
C ILE A 146 -9.70 7.24 5.70
N ALA A 147 -8.74 7.76 4.93
CA ALA A 147 -8.08 9.02 5.18
C ALA A 147 -8.69 10.05 4.22
N ARG A 148 -9.44 11.02 4.77
CA ARG A 148 -10.14 12.02 3.97
C ARG A 148 -9.28 13.25 3.73
N ASN A 149 -9.40 13.81 2.53
CA ASN A 149 -8.77 15.08 2.13
C ASN A 149 -7.25 15.08 2.35
N VAL A 150 -6.61 13.97 1.99
CA VAL A 150 -5.17 13.76 2.16
C VAL A 150 -4.35 14.76 1.34
N GLY A 151 -4.89 15.22 0.20
CA GLY A 151 -4.24 16.21 -0.65
C GLY A 151 -4.05 17.58 0.00
N GLU A 152 -4.86 17.91 1.00
CA GLU A 152 -4.78 19.16 1.78
C GLU A 152 -3.79 19.06 2.95
N ARG A 153 -3.35 17.85 3.26
CA ARG A 153 -2.33 17.59 4.29
C ARG A 153 -0.97 17.47 3.62
N ILE A 154 -0.01 18.08 4.19
CA ILE A 154 1.35 18.06 3.63
C ILE A 154 2.06 16.76 3.99
#